data_7b3c355c0709b30f0c0cca9686bd1218
#
_entry.id   7b3c355c0709b30f0c0cca9686bd1218
#
_cell.length_a   1.000
_cell.length_b   1.000
_cell.length_c   1.000
_cell.angle_alpha   90.00
_cell.angle_beta   90.00
_cell.angle_gamma   90.00
#
_symmetry.space_group_name_H-M   'P 1'
#
loop_
_entity.id
_entity.type
_entity.pdbx_description
1 polymer ?
#
loop_
_entity_poly.entity_id
_entity_poly.type
_entity_poly.pdbx_seq_one_letter_code
_entity_poly.pdbx_strand_id
1 'polypeptide(L)'
;ITPLRGLIKAHISIMRGTPLMLQLMVVFYGPKLLLGVTVPGNWRFTAVIVAFVINYAAYFAEIYRGGIESIPRGQYEAAQVLGYTKAQTFFKIILPQMVKRVIPAVTNEVITLVKDTSLASVIGTVEMFTRAKQIVASPNTPGMLALVAAGVFYYVFNYVVAFAMEKWEQALRYYR
;
A
#
# COMPACT_ATOMS: atom_id res chain seq x y z
N ILE A 1 20.04 5.58 -18.06
CA ILE A 1 18.75 6.02 -17.48
C ILE A 1 17.57 5.32 -18.16
N THR A 2 17.63 5.07 -19.47
CA THR A 2 16.55 4.43 -20.26
C THR A 2 16.21 2.99 -19.83
N PRO A 3 17.18 2.08 -19.61
CA PRO A 3 16.85 0.69 -19.22
C PRO A 3 16.22 0.61 -17.81
N LEU A 4 16.70 1.40 -16.86
CA LEU A 4 16.12 1.44 -15.51
C LEU A 4 14.68 1.94 -15.53
N ARG A 5 14.38 2.96 -16.36
CA ARG A 5 13.01 3.46 -16.53
C ARG A 5 12.07 2.39 -17.11
N GLY A 6 12.58 1.57 -18.04
CA GLY A 6 11.84 0.43 -18.59
C GLY A 6 11.50 -0.62 -17.53
N LEU A 7 12.49 -1.01 -16.72
CA LEU A 7 12.32 -1.96 -15.62
C LEU A 7 11.30 -1.48 -14.57
N ILE A 8 11.40 -0.20 -14.16
CA ILE A 8 10.43 0.37 -13.20
C ILE A 8 9.01 0.36 -13.77
N LYS A 9 8.83 0.75 -15.04
CA LYS A 9 7.51 0.71 -15.69
C LYS A 9 6.97 -0.70 -15.78
N ALA A 10 7.80 -1.67 -16.14
CA ALA A 10 7.42 -3.08 -16.20
C ALA A 10 7.00 -3.60 -14.81
N HIS A 11 7.79 -3.28 -13.76
CA HIS A 11 7.46 -3.62 -12.39
C HIS A 11 6.08 -3.05 -11.99
N ILE A 12 5.86 -1.75 -12.18
CA ILE A 12 4.59 -1.10 -11.86
C ILE A 12 3.42 -1.75 -12.62
N SER A 13 3.62 -2.02 -13.92
CA SER A 13 2.59 -2.65 -14.76
C SER A 13 2.23 -4.04 -14.28
N ILE A 14 3.22 -4.88 -13.94
CA ILE A 14 3.01 -6.24 -13.46
C ILE A 14 2.32 -6.23 -12.10
N MET A 15 2.83 -5.43 -11.15
CA MET A 15 2.29 -5.41 -9.79
C MET A 15 0.85 -4.90 -9.74
N ARG A 16 0.49 -3.94 -10.58
CA ARG A 16 -0.88 -3.41 -10.65
C ARG A 16 -1.79 -4.21 -11.58
N GLY A 17 -1.23 -5.02 -12.47
CA GLY A 17 -1.97 -5.85 -13.42
C GLY A 17 -2.24 -7.28 -12.93
N THR A 18 -1.71 -7.68 -11.77
CA THR A 18 -1.86 -9.05 -11.23
C THR A 18 -2.39 -9.01 -9.80
N PRO A 19 -3.18 -10.04 -9.37
CA PRO A 19 -3.71 -10.11 -8.01
C PRO A 19 -2.60 -10.25 -6.97
N LEU A 20 -2.66 -9.45 -5.89
CA LEU A 20 -1.72 -9.51 -4.76
C LEU A 20 -1.63 -10.94 -4.16
N MET A 21 -2.76 -11.66 -4.10
CA MET A 21 -2.78 -13.04 -3.62
C MET A 21 -1.86 -13.97 -4.41
N LEU A 22 -1.86 -13.85 -5.75
CA LEU A 22 -0.96 -14.64 -6.61
C LEU A 22 0.51 -14.23 -6.43
N GLN A 23 0.78 -12.93 -6.30
CA GLN A 23 2.13 -12.42 -6.04
C GLN A 23 2.67 -12.96 -4.71
N LEU A 24 1.84 -12.97 -3.67
CA LEU A 24 2.18 -13.53 -2.36
C LEU A 24 2.53 -15.03 -2.46
N MET A 25 1.76 -15.81 -3.22
CA MET A 25 2.04 -17.24 -3.45
C MET A 25 3.36 -17.42 -4.21
N VAL A 26 3.64 -16.61 -5.22
CA VAL A 26 4.90 -16.66 -5.98
C VAL A 26 6.09 -16.33 -5.07
N VAL A 27 6.00 -15.29 -4.26
CA VAL A 27 7.07 -14.92 -3.32
C VAL A 27 7.29 -16.03 -2.28
N PHE A 28 6.21 -16.63 -1.78
CA PHE A 28 6.32 -17.67 -0.74
C PHE A 28 6.86 -18.99 -1.28
N TYR A 29 6.32 -19.50 -2.37
CA TYR A 29 6.67 -20.80 -2.93
C TYR A 29 7.86 -20.76 -3.90
N GLY A 30 8.07 -19.61 -4.56
CA GLY A 30 9.06 -19.45 -5.62
C GLY A 30 10.49 -19.84 -5.23
N PRO A 31 11.05 -19.39 -4.11
CA PRO A 31 12.41 -19.75 -3.71
C PRO A 31 12.64 -21.25 -3.61
N LYS A 32 11.68 -21.98 -3.05
CA LYS A 32 11.78 -23.44 -2.91
C LYS A 32 11.52 -24.17 -4.23
N LEU A 33 10.43 -23.82 -4.95
CA LEU A 33 9.98 -24.59 -6.11
C LEU A 33 10.75 -24.26 -7.39
N LEU A 34 11.17 -23.01 -7.57
CA LEU A 34 11.83 -22.56 -8.80
C LEU A 34 13.37 -22.57 -8.67
N LEU A 35 13.88 -22.28 -7.47
CA LEU A 35 15.33 -22.12 -7.24
C LEU A 35 15.93 -23.24 -6.38
N GLY A 36 15.11 -24.16 -5.81
CA GLY A 36 15.56 -25.24 -4.93
C GLY A 36 16.16 -24.75 -3.61
N VAL A 37 15.95 -23.47 -3.24
CA VAL A 37 16.55 -22.86 -2.06
C VAL A 37 15.81 -23.30 -0.80
N THR A 38 16.56 -23.71 0.23
CA THR A 38 16.00 -23.93 1.57
C THR A 38 15.68 -22.58 2.22
N VAL A 39 14.44 -22.43 2.68
CA VAL A 39 13.97 -21.19 3.30
C VAL A 39 13.97 -21.31 4.83
N PRO A 40 14.24 -20.23 5.58
CA PRO A 40 14.20 -20.22 7.05
C PRO A 40 12.80 -20.55 7.59
N GLY A 41 12.71 -21.01 8.84
CA GLY A 41 11.43 -21.31 9.48
C GLY A 41 10.46 -20.13 9.60
N ASN A 42 10.98 -18.91 9.68
CA ASN A 42 10.20 -17.67 9.69
C ASN A 42 9.87 -17.12 8.28
N TRP A 43 10.24 -17.85 7.21
CA TRP A 43 10.06 -17.41 5.82
C TRP A 43 8.63 -16.99 5.51
N ARG A 44 7.63 -17.66 6.07
CA ARG A 44 6.23 -17.36 5.84
C ARG A 44 5.91 -15.89 6.14
N PHE A 45 6.29 -15.38 7.31
CA PHE A 45 6.08 -13.98 7.67
C PHE A 45 6.90 -13.03 6.81
N THR A 46 8.16 -13.36 6.55
CA THR A 46 9.04 -12.58 5.68
C THR A 46 8.48 -12.48 4.26
N ALA A 47 7.93 -13.57 3.71
CA ALA A 47 7.32 -13.59 2.38
C ALA A 47 6.09 -12.67 2.30
N VAL A 48 5.26 -12.61 3.36
CA VAL A 48 4.16 -11.64 3.45
C VAL A 48 4.71 -10.22 3.32
N ILE A 49 5.68 -9.86 4.16
CA ILE A 49 6.25 -8.49 4.14
C ILE A 49 6.85 -8.17 2.77
N VAL A 50 7.66 -9.07 2.20
CA VAL A 50 8.29 -8.85 0.89
C VAL A 50 7.25 -8.66 -0.21
N ALA A 51 6.23 -9.53 -0.28
CA ALA A 51 5.19 -9.44 -1.30
C ALA A 51 4.40 -8.12 -1.20
N PHE A 52 4.02 -7.74 0.02
CA PHE A 52 3.29 -6.50 0.28
C PHE A 52 4.15 -5.27 -0.07
N VAL A 53 5.42 -5.23 0.36
CA VAL A 53 6.32 -4.12 0.03
C VAL A 53 6.49 -3.97 -1.48
N ILE A 54 6.72 -5.05 -2.20
CA ILE A 54 6.91 -5.05 -3.67
C ILE A 54 5.64 -4.56 -4.37
N ASN A 55 4.47 -5.05 -3.96
CA ASN A 55 3.19 -4.65 -4.53
C ASN A 55 2.88 -3.17 -4.24
N TYR A 56 2.84 -2.79 -2.97
CA TYR A 56 2.47 -1.44 -2.56
C TYR A 56 3.46 -0.37 -3.01
N ALA A 57 4.75 -0.71 -3.19
CA ALA A 57 5.71 0.21 -3.80
C ALA A 57 5.27 0.66 -5.20
N ALA A 58 4.65 -0.23 -6.00
CA ALA A 58 4.14 0.12 -7.32
C ALA A 58 2.92 1.07 -7.24
N TYR A 59 2.01 0.83 -6.29
CA TYR A 59 0.85 1.71 -6.09
C TYR A 59 1.27 3.10 -5.59
N PHE A 60 2.13 3.18 -4.59
CA PHE A 60 2.63 4.45 -4.08
C PHE A 60 3.46 5.21 -5.12
N ALA A 61 4.26 4.52 -5.95
CA ALA A 61 5.00 5.15 -7.04
C ALA A 61 4.06 5.89 -8.01
N GLU A 62 2.93 5.28 -8.37
CA GLU A 62 1.93 5.91 -9.25
C GLU A 62 1.17 7.06 -8.56
N ILE A 63 0.84 6.92 -7.28
CA ILE A 63 0.21 8.00 -6.50
C ILE A 63 1.12 9.22 -6.47
N TYR A 64 2.41 9.04 -6.16
CA TYR A 64 3.36 10.14 -6.12
C TYR A 64 3.62 10.74 -7.50
N ARG A 65 3.75 9.91 -8.54
CA ARG A 65 3.87 10.38 -9.91
C ARG A 65 2.68 11.23 -10.32
N GLY A 66 1.47 10.73 -10.11
CA GLY A 66 0.22 11.45 -10.39
C GLY A 66 0.10 12.75 -9.59
N GLY A 67 0.52 12.72 -8.32
CA GLY A 67 0.56 13.91 -7.47
C GLY A 67 1.47 15.01 -8.01
N ILE A 68 2.68 14.66 -8.46
CA ILE A 68 3.63 15.59 -9.07
C ILE A 68 3.07 16.13 -10.40
N GLU A 69 2.58 15.25 -11.26
CA GLU A 69 2.04 15.61 -12.57
C GLU A 69 0.76 16.45 -12.50
N SER A 70 0.04 16.38 -11.38
CA SER A 70 -1.17 17.19 -11.13
C SER A 70 -0.89 18.66 -10.85
N ILE A 71 0.37 19.01 -10.54
CA ILE A 71 0.75 20.41 -10.27
C ILE A 71 0.79 21.20 -11.59
N PRO A 72 0.06 22.34 -11.68
CA PRO A 72 0.02 23.14 -12.88
C PRO A 72 1.44 23.64 -13.29
N ARG A 73 1.73 23.64 -14.59
CA ARG A 73 3.01 24.12 -15.14
C ARG A 73 3.33 25.55 -14.73
N GLY A 74 2.32 26.40 -14.59
CA GLY A 74 2.48 27.78 -14.13
C GLY A 74 3.18 27.91 -12.78
N GLN A 75 3.10 26.89 -11.89
CA GLN A 75 3.86 26.89 -10.63
C GLN A 75 5.37 26.75 -10.86
N TYR A 76 5.77 25.96 -11.85
CA TYR A 76 7.17 25.81 -12.24
C TYR A 76 7.69 27.07 -12.95
N GLU A 77 6.88 27.66 -13.83
CA GLU A 77 7.20 28.87 -14.57
C GLU A 77 7.33 30.08 -13.63
N ALA A 78 6.40 30.27 -12.72
CA ALA A 78 6.47 31.32 -11.70
C ALA A 78 7.71 31.18 -10.81
N ALA A 79 8.05 29.96 -10.39
CA ALA A 79 9.27 29.71 -9.62
C ALA A 79 10.52 30.08 -10.40
N GLN A 80 10.55 29.78 -11.70
CA GLN A 80 11.66 30.10 -12.57
C GLN A 80 11.84 31.65 -12.75
N VAL A 81 10.74 32.39 -12.92
CA VAL A 81 10.74 33.85 -12.99
C VAL A 81 11.28 34.47 -11.69
N LEU A 82 10.97 33.87 -10.54
CA LEU A 82 11.46 34.27 -9.22
C LEU A 82 12.92 33.84 -8.95
N GLY A 83 13.62 33.22 -9.92
CA GLY A 83 15.01 32.81 -9.79
C GLY A 83 15.23 31.57 -8.91
N TYR A 84 14.19 30.76 -8.61
CA TYR A 84 14.37 29.54 -7.85
C TYR A 84 15.14 28.48 -8.65
N THR A 85 16.06 27.80 -8.00
CA THR A 85 16.67 26.58 -8.56
C THR A 85 15.67 25.44 -8.64
N LYS A 86 15.95 24.41 -9.45
CA LYS A 86 15.08 23.21 -9.56
C LYS A 86 14.81 22.55 -8.20
N ALA A 87 15.83 22.46 -7.36
CA ALA A 87 15.69 21.91 -6.01
C ALA A 87 14.78 22.78 -5.13
N GLN A 88 15.01 24.09 -5.12
CA GLN A 88 14.17 25.04 -4.37
C GLN A 88 12.72 25.01 -4.87
N THR A 89 12.49 24.98 -6.17
CA THR A 89 11.15 24.82 -6.76
C THR A 89 10.49 23.55 -6.27
N PHE A 90 11.20 22.42 -6.33
CA PHE A 90 10.64 21.14 -5.88
C PHE A 90 10.29 21.16 -4.38
N PHE A 91 11.25 21.47 -3.51
CA PHE A 91 11.04 21.35 -2.07
C PHE A 91 10.16 22.44 -1.47
N LYS A 92 10.23 23.68 -1.99
CA LYS A 92 9.50 24.82 -1.41
C LYS A 92 8.10 25.03 -2.03
N ILE A 93 7.89 24.62 -3.28
CA ILE A 93 6.66 24.93 -4.02
C ILE A 93 5.89 23.67 -4.39
N ILE A 94 6.54 22.70 -5.05
CA ILE A 94 5.88 21.54 -5.63
C ILE A 94 5.53 20.49 -4.56
N LEU A 95 6.51 20.10 -3.75
CA LEU A 95 6.35 19.05 -2.74
C LEU A 95 5.24 19.37 -1.72
N PRO A 96 5.15 20.57 -1.13
CA PRO A 96 4.05 20.87 -0.19
C PRO A 96 2.66 20.81 -0.84
N GLN A 97 2.54 21.21 -2.11
CA GLN A 97 1.29 21.12 -2.85
C GLN A 97 0.97 19.66 -3.23
N MET A 98 1.98 18.90 -3.68
CA MET A 98 1.85 17.50 -4.04
C MET A 98 1.40 16.66 -2.84
N VAL A 99 2.02 16.84 -1.66
CA VAL A 99 1.65 16.12 -0.44
C VAL A 99 0.15 16.22 -0.16
N LYS A 100 -0.41 17.42 -0.23
CA LYS A 100 -1.85 17.62 -0.02
C LYS A 100 -2.72 16.87 -1.03
N ARG A 101 -2.29 16.80 -2.28
CA ARG A 101 -3.05 16.15 -3.36
C ARG A 101 -3.00 14.62 -3.27
N VAL A 102 -1.93 14.05 -2.72
CA VAL A 102 -1.78 12.60 -2.63
C VAL A 102 -2.39 12.00 -1.35
N ILE A 103 -2.61 12.80 -0.30
CA ILE A 103 -3.14 12.30 0.98
C ILE A 103 -4.44 11.48 0.81
N PRO A 104 -5.47 11.89 0.07
CA PRO A 104 -6.68 11.09 -0.09
C PRO A 104 -6.41 9.73 -0.73
N ALA A 105 -5.52 9.68 -1.73
CA ALA A 105 -5.14 8.43 -2.39
C ALA A 105 -4.31 7.54 -1.44
N VAL A 106 -3.37 8.12 -0.70
CA VAL A 106 -2.59 7.41 0.34
C VAL A 106 -3.51 6.84 1.42
N THR A 107 -4.51 7.61 1.87
CA THR A 107 -5.51 7.14 2.84
C THR A 107 -6.24 5.90 2.34
N ASN A 108 -6.70 5.91 1.10
CA ASN A 108 -7.38 4.77 0.50
C ASN A 108 -6.48 3.53 0.41
N GLU A 109 -5.20 3.70 0.06
CA GLU A 109 -4.25 2.58 0.02
C GLU A 109 -3.94 2.03 1.42
N VAL A 110 -3.83 2.89 2.44
CA VAL A 110 -3.63 2.43 3.83
C VAL A 110 -4.82 1.61 4.31
N ILE A 111 -6.06 2.06 4.04
CA ILE A 111 -7.28 1.33 4.37
C ILE A 111 -7.34 -0.01 3.62
N THR A 112 -6.94 -0.02 2.36
CA THR A 112 -6.88 -1.25 1.54
C THR A 112 -5.83 -2.21 2.08
N LEU A 113 -4.62 -1.72 2.40
CA LEU A 113 -3.55 -2.52 2.99
C LEU A 113 -4.02 -3.28 4.24
N VAL A 114 -4.75 -2.61 5.13
CA VAL A 114 -5.27 -3.25 6.35
C VAL A 114 -6.20 -4.42 6.00
N LYS A 115 -7.08 -4.28 5.02
CA LYS A 115 -7.96 -5.36 4.56
C LYS A 115 -7.18 -6.48 3.86
N ASP A 116 -6.18 -6.11 3.06
CA ASP A 116 -5.35 -7.04 2.31
C ASP A 116 -4.50 -7.94 3.20
N THR A 117 -4.24 -7.55 4.47
CA THR A 117 -3.57 -8.44 5.43
C THR A 117 -4.26 -9.81 5.55
N SER A 118 -5.57 -9.89 5.34
CA SER A 118 -6.33 -11.15 5.33
C SER A 118 -5.91 -12.10 4.20
N LEU A 119 -5.32 -11.61 3.11
CA LEU A 119 -4.79 -12.43 2.01
C LEU A 119 -3.61 -13.30 2.45
N ALA A 120 -2.91 -12.93 3.52
CA ALA A 120 -1.83 -13.73 4.08
C ALA A 120 -2.30 -15.12 4.55
N SER A 121 -3.61 -15.31 4.74
CA SER A 121 -4.23 -16.59 5.03
C SER A 121 -3.98 -17.65 3.95
N VAL A 122 -3.77 -17.25 2.68
CA VAL A 122 -3.58 -18.18 1.55
C VAL A 122 -2.29 -19.01 1.68
N ILE A 123 -1.28 -18.45 2.34
CA ILE A 123 -0.02 -19.17 2.65
C ILE A 123 0.01 -19.69 4.09
N GLY A 124 -1.13 -19.73 4.78
CA GLY A 124 -1.25 -20.23 6.14
C GLY A 124 -0.68 -19.32 7.23
N THR A 125 -0.54 -18.02 6.96
CA THR A 125 -0.22 -17.04 8.00
C THR A 125 -1.42 -16.85 8.90
N VAL A 126 -1.20 -16.95 10.22
CA VAL A 126 -2.26 -16.77 11.20
C VAL A 126 -2.41 -15.27 11.50
N GLU A 127 -3.48 -14.69 11.00
CA GLU A 127 -3.93 -13.32 11.23
C GLU A 127 -5.41 -13.34 11.70
N MET A 128 -6.03 -12.20 11.90
CA MET A 128 -7.37 -12.10 12.49
C MET A 128 -8.43 -12.90 11.73
N PHE A 129 -8.46 -12.82 10.39
CA PHE A 129 -9.43 -13.54 9.57
C PHE A 129 -9.22 -15.07 9.66
N THR A 130 -7.96 -15.53 9.66
CA THR A 130 -7.62 -16.94 9.86
C THR A 130 -8.05 -17.41 11.24
N ARG A 131 -7.87 -16.62 12.29
CA ARG A 131 -8.36 -16.95 13.63
C ARG A 131 -9.88 -17.04 13.67
N ALA A 132 -10.59 -16.12 13.07
CA ALA A 132 -12.05 -16.17 12.99
C ALA A 132 -12.51 -17.47 12.29
N LYS A 133 -11.89 -17.85 11.16
CA LYS A 133 -12.19 -19.13 10.47
C LYS A 133 -11.91 -20.36 11.33
N GLN A 134 -10.84 -20.38 12.11
CA GLN A 134 -10.54 -21.48 13.03
C GLN A 134 -11.60 -21.63 14.12
N ILE A 135 -12.10 -20.50 14.64
CA ILE A 135 -13.20 -20.51 15.62
C ILE A 135 -14.49 -21.03 14.98
N VAL A 136 -14.80 -20.62 13.74
CA VAL A 136 -15.96 -21.17 12.98
C VAL A 136 -15.89 -22.67 12.83
N ALA A 137 -14.70 -23.21 12.59
CA ALA A 137 -14.48 -24.64 12.41
C ALA A 137 -14.53 -25.44 13.73
N SER A 138 -14.57 -24.77 14.89
CA SER A 138 -14.63 -25.43 16.20
C SER A 138 -16.07 -25.85 16.55
N PRO A 139 -16.34 -27.14 16.92
CA PRO A 139 -17.68 -27.67 17.06
C PRO A 139 -18.51 -27.08 18.22
N ASN A 140 -17.86 -26.40 19.17
CA ASN A 140 -18.52 -25.94 20.41
C ASN A 140 -18.64 -24.40 20.51
N THR A 141 -18.49 -23.67 19.38
CA THR A 141 -18.51 -22.21 19.38
C THR A 141 -19.55 -21.66 18.41
N PRO A 142 -20.21 -20.53 18.74
CA PRO A 142 -21.07 -19.82 17.79
C PRO A 142 -20.23 -19.16 16.70
N GLY A 143 -19.68 -19.99 15.79
CA GLY A 143 -18.63 -19.62 14.84
C GLY A 143 -18.94 -18.40 13.98
N MET A 144 -20.21 -18.20 13.58
CA MET A 144 -20.61 -17.03 12.80
C MET A 144 -20.31 -15.71 13.52
N LEU A 145 -20.43 -15.69 14.85
CA LEU A 145 -20.11 -14.49 15.64
C LEU A 145 -18.64 -14.10 15.53
N ALA A 146 -17.73 -15.06 15.38
CA ALA A 146 -16.30 -14.76 15.20
C ALA A 146 -16.02 -14.03 13.88
N LEU A 147 -16.71 -14.42 12.79
CA LEU A 147 -16.58 -13.72 11.49
C LEU A 147 -17.19 -12.32 11.54
N VAL A 148 -18.37 -12.20 12.16
CA VAL A 148 -19.00 -10.89 12.36
C VAL A 148 -18.13 -9.98 13.21
N ALA A 149 -17.56 -10.48 14.32
CA ALA A 149 -16.65 -9.74 15.18
C ALA A 149 -15.38 -9.29 14.43
N ALA A 150 -14.78 -10.17 13.63
CA ALA A 150 -13.66 -9.81 12.78
C ALA A 150 -14.04 -8.71 11.77
N GLY A 151 -15.21 -8.81 11.12
CA GLY A 151 -15.71 -7.77 10.22
C GLY A 151 -15.92 -6.42 10.90
N VAL A 152 -16.53 -6.43 12.09
CA VAL A 152 -16.71 -5.22 12.92
C VAL A 152 -15.36 -4.62 13.30
N PHE A 153 -14.39 -5.46 13.68
CA PHE A 153 -13.05 -4.99 14.03
C PHE A 153 -12.35 -4.33 12.85
N TYR A 154 -12.38 -4.95 11.65
CA TYR A 154 -11.86 -4.34 10.42
C TYR A 154 -12.54 -3.01 10.13
N TYR A 155 -13.86 -2.95 10.27
CA TYR A 155 -14.62 -1.72 10.03
C TYR A 155 -14.22 -0.59 10.99
N VAL A 156 -14.21 -0.88 12.30
CA VAL A 156 -13.86 0.11 13.33
C VAL A 156 -12.43 0.57 13.16
N PHE A 157 -11.48 -0.35 12.93
CA PHE A 157 -10.07 0.01 12.73
C PHE A 157 -9.90 0.90 11.49
N ASN A 158 -10.50 0.52 10.37
CA ASN A 158 -10.44 1.32 9.14
C ASN A 158 -11.11 2.69 9.30
N TYR A 159 -12.22 2.75 10.06
CA TYR A 159 -12.88 4.01 10.38
C TYR A 159 -11.95 4.95 11.20
N VAL A 160 -11.27 4.42 12.21
CA VAL A 160 -10.30 5.18 13.01
C VAL A 160 -9.15 5.69 12.14
N VAL A 161 -8.60 4.84 11.27
CA VAL A 161 -7.55 5.23 10.32
C VAL A 161 -8.05 6.33 9.38
N ALA A 162 -9.22 6.14 8.77
CA ALA A 162 -9.82 7.13 7.87
C ALA A 162 -10.04 8.48 8.57
N PHE A 163 -10.59 8.46 9.78
CA PHE A 163 -10.81 9.65 10.59
C PHE A 163 -9.51 10.38 10.93
N ALA A 164 -8.47 9.65 11.34
CA ALA A 164 -7.17 10.23 11.63
C ALA A 164 -6.54 10.89 10.40
N MET A 165 -6.61 10.21 9.25
CA MET A 165 -6.10 10.71 7.98
C MET A 165 -6.88 11.93 7.48
N GLU A 166 -8.21 11.93 7.64
CA GLU A 166 -9.05 13.08 7.31
C GLU A 166 -8.71 14.31 8.17
N LYS A 167 -8.50 14.12 9.46
CA LYS A 167 -8.03 15.20 10.34
C LYS A 167 -6.67 15.74 9.92
N TRP A 168 -5.77 14.87 9.49
CA TRP A 168 -4.47 15.29 8.95
C TRP A 168 -4.62 16.05 7.64
N GLU A 169 -5.48 15.59 6.74
CA GLU A 169 -5.79 16.33 5.51
C GLU A 169 -6.37 17.72 5.80
N GLN A 170 -7.32 17.83 6.74
CA GLN A 170 -7.90 19.10 7.15
C GLN A 170 -6.84 20.07 7.70
N ALA A 171 -5.91 19.57 8.51
CA ALA A 171 -4.82 20.38 9.06
C ALA A 171 -3.88 20.92 7.96
N LEU A 172 -3.74 20.21 6.85
CA LEU A 172 -2.93 20.64 5.70
C LEU A 172 -3.66 21.57 4.73
N ARG A 173 -4.97 21.79 4.87
CA ARG A 173 -5.76 22.70 4.02
C ARG A 173 -5.49 24.20 4.26
N TYR A 174 -4.57 24.55 5.15
CA TYR A 174 -4.24 25.93 5.52
C TYR A 174 -3.79 26.82 4.36
N TYR A 175 -3.37 26.25 3.24
CA TYR A 175 -3.05 26.99 2.01
C TYR A 175 -4.10 26.64 0.93
N ARG A 176 -5.08 27.49 0.77
CA ARG A 176 -5.89 27.54 -0.44
C ARG A 176 -5.26 28.48 -1.44
#